data_e92bb22c285f9f19957f9ea9655466ca
#
_entry.id   e92bb22c285f9f19957f9ea9655466ca
#
_cell.length_a   1.000
_cell.length_b   1.000
_cell.length_c   1.000
_cell.angle_alpha   90.00
_cell.angle_beta   90.00
_cell.angle_gamma   90.00
#
_symmetry.space_group_name_H-M   'P 1'
#
loop_
_entity.id
_entity.type
_entity.pdbx_description
1 polymer ?
#
loop_
_entity_poly.entity_id
_entity_poly.type
_entity_poly.pdbx_seq_one_letter_code
_entity_poly.pdbx_strand_id
1 'polypeptide(L)'
;MNPWKHVKSLLSLHLLGNNLLNNLLRAWMFGTIALVIGSVAAPVHAASLDGVLPLLLACFKSADAPSCDRALMLTEAMQRRAADRQLYPCQTLLLGVQAEVVMVQLGEQRGQKVFETLRDSERLCAGL
;
A
#
# COMPACT_ATOMS: atom_id res chain seq x y z
N MET A 1 13.45 19.38 47.93
CA MET A 1 12.88 18.04 47.73
C MET A 1 12.77 17.82 46.22
N ASN A 2 13.46 16.83 45.68
CA ASN A 2 13.66 16.68 44.23
C ASN A 2 12.65 15.63 43.69
N PRO A 3 11.59 16.00 42.93
CA PRO A 3 10.49 15.11 42.56
C PRO A 3 10.88 14.01 41.57
N TRP A 4 12.10 14.08 41.02
CA TRP A 4 12.57 13.15 39.96
C TRP A 4 13.12 11.82 40.49
N LYS A 5 13.29 11.64 41.79
CA LYS A 5 13.84 10.38 42.35
C LYS A 5 12.85 9.21 42.33
N HIS A 6 11.55 9.49 42.37
CA HIS A 6 10.52 8.43 42.38
C HIS A 6 10.21 7.87 40.98
N VAL A 7 10.45 8.64 39.91
CA VAL A 7 10.15 8.22 38.53
C VAL A 7 11.12 7.11 38.05
N LYS A 8 12.39 7.18 38.48
CA LYS A 8 13.38 6.18 38.06
C LYS A 8 13.14 4.78 38.67
N SER A 9 12.53 4.71 39.85
CA SER A 9 12.24 3.42 40.51
C SER A 9 11.09 2.67 39.86
N LEU A 10 10.09 3.39 39.33
CA LEU A 10 8.94 2.78 38.65
C LEU A 10 9.30 2.27 37.24
N LEU A 11 10.18 2.96 36.54
CA LEU A 11 10.63 2.51 35.21
C LEU A 11 11.47 1.23 35.29
N SER A 12 12.25 1.04 36.35
CA SER A 12 13.09 -0.15 36.49
C SER A 12 12.30 -1.42 36.76
N LEU A 13 11.15 -1.32 37.46
CA LEU A 13 10.28 -2.49 37.69
C LEU A 13 9.51 -2.91 36.43
N HIS A 14 9.15 -1.96 35.56
CA HIS A 14 8.41 -2.27 34.34
C HIS A 14 9.28 -3.01 33.28
N LEU A 15 10.59 -2.73 33.26
CA LEU A 15 11.53 -3.37 32.34
C LEU A 15 11.87 -4.82 32.73
N LEU A 16 11.88 -5.14 34.02
CA LEU A 16 12.13 -6.51 34.49
C LEU A 16 10.93 -7.45 34.25
N GLY A 17 9.70 -6.93 34.35
CA GLY A 17 8.48 -7.72 34.10
C GLY A 17 8.32 -8.15 32.66
N ASN A 18 8.68 -7.28 31.71
CA ASN A 18 8.53 -7.56 30.28
C ASN A 18 9.52 -8.60 29.75
N ASN A 19 10.71 -8.71 30.33
CA ASN A 19 11.69 -9.72 29.91
C ASN A 19 11.31 -11.14 30.36
N LEU A 20 10.68 -11.30 31.53
CA LEU A 20 10.23 -12.62 31.99
C LEU A 20 9.03 -13.13 31.19
N LEU A 21 8.09 -12.26 30.86
CA LEU A 21 6.90 -12.60 30.07
C LEU A 21 7.26 -12.97 28.63
N ASN A 22 8.18 -12.25 28.01
CA ASN A 22 8.66 -12.55 26.66
C ASN A 22 9.44 -13.86 26.56
N ASN A 23 10.17 -14.24 27.61
CA ASN A 23 10.88 -15.51 27.61
C ASN A 23 9.93 -16.71 27.83
N LEU A 24 8.89 -16.56 28.62
CA LEU A 24 7.86 -17.59 28.78
C LEU A 24 7.00 -17.77 27.52
N LEU A 25 6.67 -16.69 26.82
CA LEU A 25 5.94 -16.75 25.53
C LEU A 25 6.79 -17.38 24.41
N ARG A 26 8.10 -17.19 24.41
CA ARG A 26 9.00 -17.83 23.43
C ARG A 26 9.15 -19.33 23.64
N ALA A 27 9.08 -19.82 24.85
CA ALA A 27 9.18 -21.27 25.15
C ALA A 27 7.93 -22.06 24.73
N TRP A 28 6.76 -21.40 24.61
CA TRP A 28 5.51 -22.05 24.20
C TRP A 28 5.25 -22.04 22.68
N MET A 29 6.03 -21.29 21.92
CA MET A 29 5.86 -21.17 20.46
C MET A 29 6.69 -22.17 19.63
N PHE A 30 7.46 -23.06 20.27
CA PHE A 30 8.23 -24.07 19.53
C PHE A 30 7.57 -25.45 19.47
N GLY A 31 6.32 -25.55 19.91
CA GLY A 31 5.57 -26.81 19.83
C GLY A 31 4.34 -26.60 18.96
N THR A 32 4.34 -27.23 17.81
CA THR A 32 3.20 -27.63 17.01
C THR A 32 2.80 -26.72 15.82
N ILE A 33 2.72 -27.48 14.73
CA ILE A 33 1.94 -27.32 13.50
C ILE A 33 2.59 -26.45 12.44
N ALA A 34 3.47 -27.09 11.67
CA ALA A 34 3.63 -26.82 10.26
C ALA A 34 2.31 -27.15 9.53
N LEU A 35 1.31 -26.30 9.68
CA LEU A 35 0.20 -26.24 8.76
C LEU A 35 0.74 -25.58 7.51
N VAL A 36 1.16 -26.39 6.55
CA VAL A 36 1.40 -26.00 5.17
C VAL A 36 0.06 -25.56 4.62
N ILE A 37 -0.34 -24.33 4.95
CA ILE A 37 -1.33 -23.62 4.17
C ILE A 37 -0.57 -23.28 2.89
N GLY A 38 -0.69 -24.16 1.90
CA GLY A 38 -0.33 -23.84 0.54
C GLY A 38 -1.16 -22.64 0.14
N SER A 39 -0.61 -21.45 0.37
CA SER A 39 -1.12 -20.23 -0.26
C SER A 39 -0.98 -20.47 -1.75
N VAL A 40 -2.06 -20.95 -2.38
CA VAL A 40 -2.23 -20.86 -3.83
C VAL A 40 -2.26 -19.35 -4.07
N ALA A 41 -1.07 -18.77 -4.27
CA ALA A 41 -0.96 -17.44 -4.83
C ALA A 41 -1.61 -17.55 -6.20
N ALA A 42 -2.89 -17.13 -6.29
CA ALA A 42 -3.53 -16.94 -7.57
C ALA A 42 -2.55 -16.10 -8.41
N PRO A 43 -2.27 -16.49 -9.69
CA PRO A 43 -1.41 -15.70 -10.53
C PRO A 43 -2.01 -14.29 -10.53
N VAL A 44 -1.34 -13.36 -9.88
CA VAL A 44 -1.64 -11.93 -10.03
C VAL A 44 -1.33 -11.68 -11.50
N HIS A 45 -2.37 -11.70 -12.33
CA HIS A 45 -2.26 -11.32 -13.73
C HIS A 45 -1.53 -9.98 -13.71
N ALA A 46 -0.39 -9.93 -14.37
CA ALA A 46 0.42 -8.72 -14.41
C ALA A 46 -0.50 -7.59 -14.87
N ALA A 47 -0.90 -6.72 -13.93
CA ALA A 47 -1.79 -5.62 -14.24
C ALA A 47 -1.07 -4.78 -15.29
N SER A 48 -1.57 -4.79 -16.53
CA SER A 48 -1.18 -3.86 -17.57
C SER A 48 -2.03 -2.60 -17.43
N LEU A 49 -1.54 -1.49 -17.93
CA LEU A 49 -2.31 -0.25 -17.89
C LEU A 49 -3.65 -0.40 -18.64
N ASP A 50 -3.67 -1.17 -19.74
CA ASP A 50 -4.89 -1.49 -20.50
C ASP A 50 -5.97 -2.16 -19.62
N GLY A 51 -5.57 -3.03 -18.70
CA GLY A 51 -6.50 -3.69 -17.78
C GLY A 51 -7.04 -2.76 -16.68
N VAL A 52 -6.30 -1.71 -16.35
CA VAL A 52 -6.67 -0.73 -15.31
C VAL A 52 -7.45 0.46 -15.89
N LEU A 53 -7.22 0.78 -17.16
CA LEU A 53 -7.78 1.94 -17.83
C LEU A 53 -9.31 2.07 -17.70
N PRO A 54 -10.14 1.02 -17.92
CA PRO A 54 -11.58 1.13 -17.76
C PRO A 54 -12.00 1.49 -16.34
N LEU A 55 -11.30 1.01 -15.33
CA LEU A 55 -11.56 1.33 -13.92
C LEU A 55 -11.21 2.78 -13.60
N LEU A 56 -10.06 3.27 -14.10
CA LEU A 56 -9.67 4.66 -13.97
C LEU A 56 -10.68 5.59 -14.64
N LEU A 57 -11.13 5.24 -15.85
CA LEU A 57 -12.14 6.03 -16.56
C LEU A 57 -13.48 6.05 -15.83
N ALA A 58 -13.92 4.93 -15.28
CA ALA A 58 -15.15 4.88 -14.46
C ALA A 58 -15.00 5.72 -13.19
N CYS A 59 -13.86 5.62 -12.49
CA CYS A 59 -13.55 6.43 -11.33
C CYS A 59 -13.57 7.93 -11.66
N PHE A 60 -12.86 8.37 -12.70
CA PHE A 60 -12.70 9.78 -13.04
C PHE A 60 -13.96 10.43 -13.61
N LYS A 61 -14.81 9.66 -14.31
CA LYS A 61 -16.04 10.19 -14.92
C LYS A 61 -17.24 10.19 -13.97
N SER A 62 -17.34 9.22 -13.11
CA SER A 62 -18.56 8.98 -12.30
C SER A 62 -18.28 8.86 -10.79
N ALA A 63 -17.04 8.98 -10.34
CA ALA A 63 -16.63 8.78 -8.95
C ALA A 63 -17.15 7.44 -8.38
N ASP A 64 -17.19 6.38 -9.23
CA ASP A 64 -17.64 5.05 -8.84
C ASP A 64 -16.66 4.45 -7.83
N ALA A 65 -17.07 4.40 -6.56
CA ALA A 65 -16.19 4.02 -5.46
C ALA A 65 -15.54 2.64 -5.66
N PRO A 66 -16.27 1.56 -6.04
CA PRO A 66 -15.65 0.26 -6.31
C PRO A 66 -14.59 0.32 -7.42
N SER A 67 -14.83 1.09 -8.48
CA SER A 67 -13.86 1.28 -9.56
C SER A 67 -12.65 2.07 -9.11
N CYS A 68 -12.84 3.12 -8.31
CA CYS A 68 -11.75 3.91 -7.73
C CYS A 68 -10.85 3.06 -6.84
N ASP A 69 -11.43 2.27 -5.92
CA ASP A 69 -10.67 1.41 -5.00
C ASP A 69 -9.86 0.37 -5.77
N ARG A 70 -10.47 -0.26 -6.76
CA ARG A 70 -9.80 -1.26 -7.58
C ARG A 70 -8.72 -0.66 -8.47
N ALA A 71 -8.97 0.50 -9.06
CA ALA A 71 -7.98 1.25 -9.84
C ALA A 71 -6.78 1.62 -8.97
N LEU A 72 -7.01 2.10 -7.74
CA LEU A 72 -5.95 2.45 -6.79
C LEU A 72 -5.05 1.26 -6.47
N MET A 73 -5.62 0.10 -6.12
CA MET A 73 -4.86 -1.12 -5.82
C MET A 73 -4.01 -1.58 -7.02
N LEU A 74 -4.57 -1.55 -8.22
CA LEU A 74 -3.88 -2.02 -9.42
C LEU A 74 -2.78 -1.05 -9.86
N THR A 75 -3.02 0.27 -9.79
CA THR A 75 -2.00 1.28 -10.09
C THR A 75 -0.86 1.27 -9.07
N GLU A 76 -1.14 0.98 -7.79
CA GLU A 76 -0.11 0.77 -6.78
C GLU A 76 0.77 -0.44 -7.10
N ALA A 77 0.18 -1.56 -7.48
CA ALA A 77 0.94 -2.74 -7.90
C ALA A 77 1.82 -2.48 -9.14
N MET A 78 1.32 -1.68 -10.09
CA MET A 78 2.09 -1.24 -11.26
C MET A 78 3.23 -0.31 -10.86
N GLN A 79 2.97 0.64 -9.96
CA GLN A 79 3.96 1.59 -9.47
C GLN A 79 5.14 0.88 -8.79
N ARG A 80 4.86 -0.14 -7.96
CA ARG A 80 5.92 -0.97 -7.35
C ARG A 80 6.76 -1.69 -8.41
N ARG A 81 6.13 -2.28 -9.42
CA ARG A 81 6.87 -2.94 -10.53
C ARG A 81 7.71 -1.95 -11.34
N ALA A 82 7.21 -0.74 -11.57
CA ALA A 82 7.98 0.31 -12.22
C ALA A 82 9.22 0.68 -11.40
N ALA A 83 9.08 0.76 -10.07
CA ALA A 83 10.19 0.98 -9.16
C ALA A 83 11.23 -0.14 -9.23
N ASP A 84 10.80 -1.40 -9.16
CA ASP A 84 11.66 -2.59 -9.22
C ASP A 84 12.46 -2.65 -10.53
N ARG A 85 11.87 -2.15 -11.61
CA ARG A 85 12.51 -2.06 -12.94
C ARG A 85 13.26 -0.75 -13.19
N GLN A 86 13.29 0.14 -12.18
CA GLN A 86 13.92 1.47 -12.27
C GLN A 86 13.32 2.37 -13.37
N LEU A 87 12.05 2.16 -13.71
CA LEU A 87 11.29 2.97 -14.67
C LEU A 87 10.73 4.22 -13.98
N TYR A 88 11.61 5.09 -13.47
CA TYR A 88 11.25 6.24 -12.65
C TYR A 88 10.22 7.18 -13.28
N PRO A 89 10.27 7.52 -14.59
CA PRO A 89 9.22 8.34 -15.21
C PRO A 89 7.83 7.70 -15.12
N CYS A 90 7.72 6.40 -15.39
CA CYS A 90 6.48 5.64 -15.24
C CYS A 90 6.03 5.58 -13.76
N GLN A 91 6.95 5.28 -12.84
CA GLN A 91 6.68 5.27 -11.41
C GLN A 91 6.07 6.58 -10.93
N THR A 92 6.67 7.71 -11.30
CA THR A 92 6.20 9.04 -10.91
C THR A 92 4.81 9.36 -11.45
N LEU A 93 4.53 8.98 -12.70
CA LEU A 93 3.21 9.19 -13.29
C LEU A 93 2.14 8.32 -12.64
N LEU A 94 2.44 7.06 -12.32
CA LEU A 94 1.52 6.18 -11.61
C LEU A 94 1.20 6.70 -10.20
N LEU A 95 2.17 7.29 -9.50
CA LEU A 95 1.92 8.01 -8.24
C LEU A 95 0.98 9.21 -8.45
N GLY A 96 1.16 9.94 -9.54
CA GLY A 96 0.25 11.01 -9.95
C GLY A 96 -1.18 10.52 -10.18
N VAL A 97 -1.34 9.42 -10.92
CA VAL A 97 -2.65 8.77 -11.14
C VAL A 97 -3.31 8.35 -9.83
N GLN A 98 -2.56 7.75 -8.90
CA GLN A 98 -3.07 7.38 -7.57
C GLN A 98 -3.55 8.61 -6.79
N ALA A 99 -2.78 9.69 -6.81
CA ALA A 99 -3.19 10.94 -6.17
C ALA A 99 -4.49 11.49 -6.76
N GLU A 100 -4.66 11.44 -8.08
CA GLU A 100 -5.89 11.87 -8.75
C GLU A 100 -7.10 10.98 -8.36
N VAL A 101 -6.93 9.65 -8.25
CA VAL A 101 -7.98 8.74 -7.77
C VAL A 101 -8.41 9.13 -6.35
N VAL A 102 -7.46 9.36 -5.44
CA VAL A 102 -7.77 9.78 -4.05
C VAL A 102 -8.52 11.10 -4.03
N MET A 103 -8.12 12.08 -4.85
CA MET A 103 -8.80 13.37 -4.92
C MET A 103 -10.24 13.24 -5.41
N VAL A 104 -10.51 12.36 -6.39
CA VAL A 104 -11.87 12.06 -6.85
C VAL A 104 -12.70 11.43 -5.72
N GLN A 105 -12.14 10.50 -4.95
CA GLN A 105 -12.80 9.89 -3.79
C GLN A 105 -13.13 10.93 -2.69
N LEU A 106 -12.34 11.98 -2.57
CA LEU A 106 -12.58 13.10 -1.67
C LEU A 106 -13.60 14.13 -2.21
N GLY A 107 -14.18 13.88 -3.39
CA GLY A 107 -15.16 14.76 -4.01
C GLY A 107 -14.55 15.92 -4.82
N GLU A 108 -13.24 15.91 -5.02
CA GLU A 108 -12.55 16.93 -5.81
C GLU A 108 -12.66 16.62 -7.31
N GLN A 109 -13.25 17.55 -8.06
CA GLN A 109 -13.31 17.44 -9.52
C GLN A 109 -11.99 17.89 -10.13
N ARG A 110 -11.28 17.00 -10.78
CA ARG A 110 -9.94 17.27 -11.34
C ARG A 110 -9.95 17.72 -12.81
N GLY A 111 -11.11 17.68 -13.46
CA GLY A 111 -11.29 18.17 -14.82
C GLY A 111 -10.42 17.44 -15.87
N GLN A 112 -9.94 18.18 -16.87
CA GLN A 112 -9.15 17.63 -17.99
C GLN A 112 -7.76 17.13 -17.58
N LYS A 113 -7.16 17.68 -16.54
CA LYS A 113 -5.79 17.36 -16.12
C LYS A 113 -5.59 15.88 -15.80
N VAL A 114 -6.59 15.24 -15.22
CA VAL A 114 -6.54 13.82 -14.89
C VAL A 114 -6.38 12.93 -16.13
N PHE A 115 -7.02 13.30 -17.22
CA PHE A 115 -6.93 12.56 -18.48
C PHE A 115 -5.60 12.79 -19.22
N GLU A 116 -4.97 13.95 -19.02
CA GLU A 116 -3.61 14.22 -19.51
C GLU A 116 -2.60 13.35 -18.77
N THR A 117 -2.66 13.31 -17.43
CA THR A 117 -1.81 12.44 -16.61
C THR A 117 -1.96 10.97 -16.99
N LEU A 118 -3.20 10.53 -17.26
CA LEU A 118 -3.48 9.16 -17.68
C LEU A 118 -2.86 8.84 -19.04
N ARG A 119 -3.01 9.72 -20.03
CA ARG A 119 -2.41 9.56 -21.36
C ARG A 119 -0.87 9.50 -21.31
N ASP A 120 -0.26 10.34 -20.49
CA ASP A 120 1.19 10.31 -20.30
C ASP A 120 1.64 9.01 -19.63
N SER A 121 0.84 8.48 -18.70
CA SER A 121 1.09 7.16 -18.08
C SER A 121 1.02 6.03 -19.10
N GLU A 122 0.04 6.03 -20.00
CA GLU A 122 -0.06 5.05 -21.08
C GLU A 122 1.20 5.02 -21.94
N ARG A 123 1.71 6.19 -22.30
CA ARG A 123 2.90 6.33 -23.14
C ARG A 123 4.18 5.89 -22.41
N LEU A 124 4.38 6.31 -21.16
CA LEU A 124 5.63 6.10 -20.43
C LEU A 124 5.68 4.79 -19.65
N CYS A 125 4.55 4.14 -19.46
CA CYS A 125 4.44 2.82 -18.84
C CYS A 125 4.21 1.69 -19.86
N ALA A 126 4.32 1.98 -21.15
CA ALA A 126 4.21 0.96 -22.19
C ALA A 126 5.26 -0.15 -21.95
N GLY A 127 4.79 -1.40 -21.86
CA GLY A 127 5.66 -2.55 -21.62
C GLY A 127 5.93 -2.86 -20.14
N LEU A 128 5.24 -2.22 -19.19
CA LEU A 128 5.26 -2.60 -17.78
C LEU A 128 4.47 -3.91 -17.51
#